data_1e3c413a14e8d388d19cd24f8e2b2604
#
_entry.id   1e3c413a14e8d388d19cd24f8e2b2604
#
_cell.length_a   1.000
_cell.length_b   1.000
_cell.length_c   1.000
_cell.angle_alpha   90.00
_cell.angle_beta   90.00
_cell.angle_gamma   90.00
#
_symmetry.space_group_name_H-M   'P 1'
#
loop_
_entity.id
_entity.type
_entity.pdbx_description
1 polymer ?
#
loop_
_entity_poly.entity_id
_entity_poly.type
_entity_poly.pdbx_seq_one_letter_code
_entity_poly.pdbx_strand_id
1 'polypeptide(L)'
;MGLVLLLRKVDNKIKISEGCEEMDGIGYVLRNLRLNKGLTQKYIYKNLFSRKQLSRIENNTSYPSVYLLYYICQRLEVTTDYVISLTLERGNHAK
;
A
#
# COMPACT_ATOMS: atom_id res chain seq x y z
N MET A 1 -9.36 19.43 2.34
CA MET A 1 -10.38 18.46 2.37
C MET A 1 -10.78 17.94 1.03
N GLY A 2 -10.75 18.75 0.02
CA GLY A 2 -11.05 18.28 -1.28
C GLY A 2 -10.16 17.14 -1.68
N LEU A 3 -8.94 17.20 -1.22
CA LEU A 3 -8.02 16.17 -1.52
C LEU A 3 -8.47 14.85 -1.00
N VAL A 4 -9.05 14.89 0.16
CA VAL A 4 -9.51 13.67 0.78
C VAL A 4 -10.60 13.04 -0.06
N LEU A 5 -11.43 13.86 -0.63
CA LEU A 5 -12.48 13.31 -1.46
C LEU A 5 -11.93 12.63 -2.67
N LEU A 6 -10.90 13.19 -3.24
CA LEU A 6 -10.30 12.57 -4.39
C LEU A 6 -9.71 11.23 -4.01
N LEU A 7 -9.13 11.18 -2.86
CA LEU A 7 -8.57 9.93 -2.42
C LEU A 7 -9.64 8.89 -2.28
N ARG A 8 -10.78 9.31 -1.84
CA ARG A 8 -11.84 8.35 -1.71
C ARG A 8 -12.24 7.76 -3.02
N LYS A 9 -12.21 8.53 -4.06
CA LYS A 9 -12.52 7.99 -5.34
C LYS A 9 -11.52 6.96 -5.75
N VAL A 10 -10.30 7.23 -5.46
CA VAL A 10 -9.26 6.28 -5.79
C VAL A 10 -9.49 5.03 -4.99
N ASP A 11 -9.88 5.21 -3.75
CA ASP A 11 -10.15 4.07 -2.93
C ASP A 11 -11.23 3.22 -3.51
N ASN A 12 -12.22 3.83 -4.06
CA ASN A 12 -13.29 3.07 -4.62
C ASN A 12 -12.83 2.14 -5.69
N LYS A 13 -11.84 2.54 -6.41
CA LYS A 13 -11.35 1.65 -7.41
C LYS A 13 -10.66 0.51 -6.81
N ILE A 14 -10.01 0.74 -5.73
CA ILE A 14 -9.30 -0.30 -5.12
C ILE A 14 -10.15 -1.27 -4.42
N LYS A 15 -11.34 -0.89 -4.13
CA LYS A 15 -12.13 -1.76 -3.38
C LYS A 15 -12.55 -3.00 -4.04
N ILE A 16 -12.04 -3.29 -5.16
CA ILE A 16 -12.28 -4.51 -5.76
C ILE A 16 -12.06 -5.61 -4.82
N SER A 17 -11.42 -5.35 -3.79
CA SER A 17 -11.06 -6.40 -2.91
C SER A 17 -12.18 -6.90 -2.08
N GLU A 18 -13.36 -6.61 -2.46
CA GLU A 18 -14.42 -7.08 -1.68
C GLU A 18 -14.28 -8.55 -1.58
N GLY A 19 -14.51 -9.11 -0.52
CA GLY A 19 -14.39 -10.51 -0.34
C GLY A 19 -13.02 -10.95 0.09
N CYS A 20 -12.09 -10.07 0.15
CA CYS A 20 -10.75 -10.43 0.54
C CYS A 20 -10.32 -9.56 1.67
N GLU A 21 -10.83 -9.80 2.81
CA GLU A 21 -10.50 -8.95 3.90
C GLU A 21 -9.05 -8.94 4.22
N GLU A 22 -8.38 -10.04 3.99
CA GLU A 22 -6.98 -10.07 4.30
C GLU A 22 -6.22 -9.13 3.38
N MET A 23 -6.85 -8.65 2.34
CA MET A 23 -6.16 -7.74 1.45
C MET A 23 -6.31 -6.29 1.90
N ASP A 24 -6.94 -6.09 3.03
CA ASP A 24 -7.12 -4.74 3.53
C ASP A 24 -5.91 -4.21 4.28
N GLY A 25 -4.87 -5.00 4.39
CA GLY A 25 -3.72 -4.57 5.14
C GLY A 25 -2.85 -3.58 4.40
N ILE A 26 -1.83 -3.11 5.08
CA ILE A 26 -0.95 -2.12 4.52
C ILE A 26 -0.23 -2.63 3.26
N GLY A 27 0.03 -3.93 3.20
CA GLY A 27 0.68 -4.49 2.03
C GLY A 27 -0.17 -4.31 0.79
N TYR A 28 -1.46 -4.48 0.95
CA TYR A 28 -2.36 -4.33 -0.17
C TYR A 28 -2.36 -2.88 -0.66
N VAL A 29 -2.35 -1.94 0.27
CA VAL A 29 -2.32 -0.53 -0.09
C VAL A 29 -1.02 -0.22 -0.83
N LEU A 30 0.10 -0.71 -0.33
CA LEU A 30 1.38 -0.46 -0.98
C LEU A 30 1.41 -1.04 -2.38
N ARG A 31 0.88 -2.25 -2.53
CA ARG A 31 0.87 -2.88 -3.83
C ARG A 31 0.02 -2.10 -4.83
N ASN A 32 -1.14 -1.66 -4.38
CA ASN A 32 -2.01 -0.92 -5.28
C ASN A 32 -1.44 0.44 -5.68
N LEU A 33 -0.76 1.10 -4.75
CA LEU A 33 -0.12 2.34 -5.09
C LEU A 33 0.97 2.11 -6.13
N ARG A 34 1.71 1.03 -5.96
CA ARG A 34 2.76 0.71 -6.91
C ARG A 34 2.17 0.44 -8.30
N LEU A 35 1.13 -0.37 -8.35
CA LEU A 35 0.52 -0.71 -9.62
C LEU A 35 -0.12 0.50 -10.28
N ASN A 36 -0.74 1.35 -9.49
CA ASN A 36 -1.35 2.55 -10.04
C ASN A 36 -0.32 3.49 -10.65
N LYS A 37 0.88 3.45 -10.13
CA LYS A 37 1.93 4.31 -10.67
C LYS A 37 2.72 3.61 -11.78
N GLY A 38 2.37 2.38 -12.09
CA GLY A 38 3.06 1.67 -13.14
C GLY A 38 4.46 1.25 -12.78
N LEU A 39 4.74 1.07 -11.50
CA LEU A 39 6.07 0.73 -11.05
C LEU A 39 6.23 -0.75 -10.85
N THR A 40 7.43 -1.25 -11.11
CA THR A 40 7.70 -2.67 -10.92
C THR A 40 8.13 -2.92 -9.49
N GLN A 41 8.06 -4.17 -9.09
CA GLN A 41 8.55 -4.53 -7.77
C GLN A 41 10.04 -4.20 -7.67
N LYS A 42 10.77 -4.43 -8.76
CA LYS A 42 12.20 -4.19 -8.74
C LYS A 42 12.53 -2.73 -8.44
N TYR A 43 11.73 -1.83 -8.98
CA TYR A 43 11.96 -0.42 -8.73
C TYR A 43 11.86 -0.12 -7.22
N ILE A 44 10.97 -0.83 -6.55
CA ILE A 44 10.76 -0.58 -5.14
C ILE A 44 11.85 -1.19 -4.27
N TYR A 45 12.25 -2.42 -4.55
CA TYR A 45 13.19 -3.07 -3.65
C TYR A 45 14.67 -2.94 -4.03
N LYS A 46 14.95 -2.50 -5.24
CA LYS A 46 16.32 -2.49 -5.70
C LYS A 46 17.26 -1.79 -4.72
N ASN A 47 18.31 -2.50 -4.35
CA ASN A 47 19.33 -1.99 -3.45
C ASN A 47 18.84 -1.72 -2.02
N LEU A 48 17.67 -2.16 -1.69
CA LEU A 48 17.15 -1.98 -0.35
C LEU A 48 16.87 -3.31 0.34
N PHE A 49 16.22 -4.20 -0.37
CA PHE A 49 15.89 -5.49 0.22
C PHE A 49 15.56 -6.44 -0.93
N SER A 50 15.02 -7.60 -0.65
CA SER A 50 14.85 -8.61 -1.68
C SER A 50 13.44 -8.60 -2.26
N ARG A 51 13.32 -9.13 -3.48
CA ARG A 51 12.03 -9.24 -4.11
C ARG A 51 11.10 -10.12 -3.29
N LYS A 52 11.66 -11.18 -2.71
CA LYS A 52 10.85 -12.07 -1.92
C LYS A 52 10.23 -11.35 -0.73
N GLN A 53 11.01 -10.49 -0.11
CA GLN A 53 10.50 -9.75 1.02
C GLN A 53 9.39 -8.80 0.61
N LEU A 54 9.56 -8.13 -0.52
CA LEU A 54 8.54 -7.22 -0.99
C LEU A 54 7.26 -8.00 -1.32
N SER A 55 7.41 -9.16 -1.95
CA SER A 55 6.25 -9.96 -2.29
C SER A 55 5.48 -10.37 -1.04
N ARG A 56 6.20 -10.72 0.00
CA ARG A 56 5.53 -11.10 1.24
C ARG A 56 4.79 -9.93 1.85
N ILE A 57 5.37 -8.76 1.78
CA ILE A 57 4.72 -7.57 2.31
C ILE A 57 3.47 -7.27 1.50
N GLU A 58 3.59 -7.32 0.19
CA GLU A 58 2.45 -6.98 -0.67
C GLU A 58 1.34 -8.01 -0.58
N ASN A 59 1.68 -9.23 -0.20
CA ASN A 59 0.66 -10.27 -0.05
C ASN A 59 0.15 -10.37 1.38
N ASN A 60 0.57 -9.46 2.23
CA ASN A 60 0.14 -9.43 3.62
C ASN A 60 0.54 -10.65 4.43
N THR A 61 1.61 -11.32 4.02
CA THR A 61 2.12 -12.41 4.81
C THR A 61 3.23 -11.93 5.72
N SER A 62 3.60 -10.67 5.61
CA SER A 62 4.65 -10.12 6.44
C SER A 62 4.41 -8.62 6.55
N TYR A 63 4.68 -8.04 7.71
CA TYR A 63 4.54 -6.62 7.86
C TYR A 63 5.90 -5.96 7.66
N PRO A 64 5.95 -4.81 7.02
CA PRO A 64 7.22 -4.13 6.84
C PRO A 64 7.63 -3.49 8.15
N SER A 65 8.92 -3.47 8.41
CA SER A 65 9.41 -2.74 9.56
C SER A 65 9.18 -1.26 9.26
N VAL A 66 9.33 -0.44 10.28
CA VAL A 66 9.17 0.99 10.10
C VAL A 66 10.14 1.50 9.05
N TYR A 67 11.37 0.99 9.07
CA TYR A 67 12.36 1.43 8.11
C TYR A 67 12.00 1.02 6.69
N LEU A 68 11.56 -0.21 6.52
CA LEU A 68 11.19 -0.66 5.19
C LEU A 68 10.00 0.10 4.68
N LEU A 69 9.04 0.35 5.54
CA LEU A 69 7.87 1.11 5.15
C LEU A 69 8.27 2.49 4.66
N TYR A 70 9.17 3.13 5.41
CA TYR A 70 9.64 4.44 5.03
C TYR A 70 10.28 4.42 3.64
N TYR A 71 11.15 3.46 3.39
CA TYR A 71 11.84 3.40 2.11
C TYR A 71 10.91 3.03 0.97
N ILE A 72 9.96 2.15 1.23
CA ILE A 72 9.00 1.81 0.21
C ILE A 72 8.18 3.05 -0.17
N CYS A 73 7.77 3.80 0.83
CA CYS A 73 6.99 5.00 0.57
C CYS A 73 7.81 6.03 -0.19
N GLN A 74 9.08 6.12 0.11
CA GLN A 74 9.94 7.04 -0.62
C GLN A 74 10.01 6.65 -2.09
N ARG A 75 10.13 5.36 -2.38
CA ARG A 75 10.17 4.94 -3.76
C ARG A 75 8.84 5.13 -4.45
N LEU A 76 7.76 5.06 -3.71
CA LEU A 76 6.44 5.28 -4.25
C LEU A 76 6.13 6.77 -4.35
N GLU A 77 6.98 7.60 -3.74
CA GLU A 77 6.77 9.04 -3.73
C GLU A 77 5.49 9.41 -3.01
N VAL A 78 5.25 8.74 -1.90
CA VAL A 78 4.12 9.09 -1.03
C VAL A 78 4.67 9.13 0.39
N THR A 79 3.89 9.68 1.29
CA THR A 79 4.31 9.73 2.68
C THR A 79 3.80 8.50 3.40
N THR A 80 4.45 8.16 4.51
CA THR A 80 3.95 7.05 5.30
C THR A 80 2.60 7.40 5.89
N ASP A 81 2.39 8.67 6.22
CA ASP A 81 1.09 9.09 6.75
C ASP A 81 -0.02 8.80 5.76
N TYR A 82 0.23 9.06 4.50
CA TYR A 82 -0.76 8.82 3.49
C TYR A 82 -1.11 7.33 3.41
N VAL A 83 -0.08 6.50 3.43
CA VAL A 83 -0.30 5.07 3.35
C VAL A 83 -1.05 4.56 4.57
N ILE A 84 -0.65 5.02 5.74
CA ILE A 84 -1.30 4.59 6.96
C ILE A 84 -2.76 5.06 6.97
N SER A 85 -3.00 6.26 6.50
CA SER A 85 -4.37 6.76 6.44
C SER A 85 -5.24 5.89 5.54
N LEU A 86 -4.71 5.52 4.40
CA LEU A 86 -5.47 4.67 3.50
C LEU A 86 -5.76 3.32 4.14
N THR A 87 -4.77 2.79 4.84
CA THR A 87 -4.94 1.51 5.49
C THR A 87 -5.99 1.58 6.57
N LEU A 88 -5.96 2.63 7.35
CA LEU A 88 -6.93 2.78 8.43
C LEU A 88 -8.32 3.01 7.89
N GLU A 89 -8.42 3.74 6.80
CA GLU A 89 -9.70 3.99 6.20
C GLU A 89 -10.34 2.69 5.75
N ARG A 90 -9.56 1.82 5.16
CA ARG A 90 -10.08 0.55 4.72
C ARG A 90 -10.49 -0.30 5.92
N GLY A 91 -9.70 -0.25 6.96
CA GLY A 91 -10.03 -1.00 8.16
C GLY A 91 -11.31 -0.50 8.80
N ASN A 92 -11.50 0.80 8.78
CA ASN A 92 -12.69 1.36 9.36
C ASN A 92 -13.92 0.96 8.57
N HIS A 93 -13.75 0.82 7.30
CA HIS A 93 -14.86 0.40 6.48
C HIS A 93 -15.35 -0.97 6.85
N ALA A 94 -14.48 -1.78 7.30
CA ALA A 94 -14.82 -3.14 7.61
C ALA A 94 -15.75 -3.19 8.79
N LYS A 95 -15.82 -2.14 9.53
CA LYS A 95 -16.74 -2.14 10.64
C LYS A 95 -18.08 -1.68 10.21
#